data_cb53ade26e6944d04d757ea3baa7d977
#
_entry.id   cb53ade26e6944d04d757ea3baa7d977
#
_cell.length_a   1.000
_cell.length_b   1.000
_cell.length_c   1.000
_cell.angle_alpha   90.00
_cell.angle_beta   90.00
_cell.angle_gamma   90.00
#
_symmetry.space_group_name_H-M   'P 1'
#
loop_
_entity.id
_entity.type
_entity.pdbx_description
1 polymer ?
#
loop_
_entity_poly.entity_id
_entity_poly.type
_entity_poly.pdbx_seq_one_letter_code
_entity_poly.pdbx_strand_id
1 'polypeptide(L)'
;MSCIGRTGLQALTVLSAMVFLASCGGGDSATSAPVPAPSPGPSPSPGPSPSPGPSPSPAPSPGAPTSTLTSPANLATGLVGTLNLTASATDDVGVTGVEFQIDGQQIGSTLSAPPYAVSLNSSDYASGQHVLRVRASDADGHVSAWSSATVQFGGSRTQPAGFTRATWLTGIASATAFVQAPDGRMFITQQTGALRVVNAVGTLLTTPAIQLNVDSTGERGLIGVALDPNFANNGYIYLHYTTPVGGSHGRVSRFTLIPPSSNTISVGSEMVLTDLPTLAGPGNHNGGALHFGTDGKLYIGVGDDATPSNSQSTTTRFGKMLRINADGSIPTDNPFYTSQADPNGSIWAIGLRNPFTFAVQPSTGTMYINDVGQSDWEEINLGARNANYGWPQTEGPTTAAGVTAPLFAYGHAATSPAGSGAGGFFFGQAIIGGAFYPDSGPFPAIYRGSYFFADLGTEFVARYDRANNAAYSFGVVGDSPVGMLVGNDGALYVLTSTAIVRFSSP
;
A
#
# COMPACT_ATOMS: atom_id res chain seq x y z
N MET A 1 -41.43 -5.03 43.71
CA MET A 1 -41.60 -3.96 42.70
C MET A 1 -40.21 -3.67 42.15
N SER A 2 -40.05 -4.11 41.06
CA SER A 2 -39.18 -4.10 39.93
C SER A 2 -38.47 -2.77 39.66
N CYS A 3 -37.16 -2.79 39.51
CA CYS A 3 -36.39 -1.89 38.65
C CYS A 3 -35.20 -2.67 38.08
N ILE A 4 -35.32 -2.98 36.82
CA ILE A 4 -34.33 -3.65 36.01
C ILE A 4 -33.34 -2.59 35.54
N GLY A 5 -32.10 -2.67 36.00
CA GLY A 5 -30.99 -1.89 35.47
C GLY A 5 -30.44 -2.51 34.17
N ARG A 6 -30.56 -1.76 33.09
CA ARG A 6 -29.88 -2.07 31.80
C ARG A 6 -28.41 -1.75 31.96
N THR A 7 -27.58 -2.76 31.95
CA THR A 7 -26.13 -2.62 31.73
C THR A 7 -25.89 -2.30 30.26
N GLY A 8 -25.37 -1.10 30.02
CA GLY A 8 -24.96 -0.66 28.68
C GLY A 8 -23.75 -1.41 28.20
N LEU A 9 -23.87 -1.91 27.00
CA LEU A 9 -22.79 -2.47 26.19
C LEU A 9 -21.84 -1.34 25.83
N GLN A 10 -20.65 -1.31 26.41
CA GLN A 10 -19.59 -0.41 25.97
C GLN A 10 -19.08 -0.93 24.63
N ALA A 11 -19.42 -0.25 23.56
CA ALA A 11 -18.77 -0.39 22.28
C ALA A 11 -17.31 0.07 22.42
N LEU A 12 -16.40 -0.84 22.17
CA LEU A 12 -14.96 -0.59 22.12
C LEU A 12 -14.69 0.33 20.92
N THR A 13 -14.36 1.58 21.20
CA THR A 13 -13.90 2.54 20.18
C THR A 13 -12.47 2.21 19.83
N VAL A 14 -12.27 1.57 18.70
CA VAL A 14 -10.95 1.29 18.16
C VAL A 14 -10.53 2.47 17.28
N LEU A 15 -9.39 3.00 17.61
CA LEU A 15 -8.53 3.87 16.81
C LEU A 15 -9.18 5.13 16.19
N SER A 16 -9.52 6.10 17.03
CA SER A 16 -9.58 7.49 16.57
C SER A 16 -8.15 8.04 16.50
N ALA A 17 -7.67 8.34 15.30
CA ALA A 17 -6.49 9.18 15.10
C ALA A 17 -6.79 10.56 15.70
N MET A 18 -6.29 10.84 16.88
CA MET A 18 -6.37 12.19 17.47
C MET A 18 -5.35 13.08 16.77
N VAL A 19 -5.86 14.02 16.00
CA VAL A 19 -5.14 15.20 15.57
C VAL A 19 -4.98 16.11 16.79
N PHE A 20 -3.79 16.19 17.37
CA PHE A 20 -3.43 17.26 18.32
C PHE A 20 -2.77 18.40 17.55
N LEU A 21 -3.50 19.49 17.41
CA LEU A 21 -2.95 20.80 17.13
C LEU A 21 -2.32 21.32 18.43
N ALA A 22 -1.01 21.39 18.50
CA ALA A 22 -0.30 22.16 19.51
C ALA A 22 0.40 23.33 18.83
N SER A 23 -0.21 24.51 18.95
CA SER A 23 0.43 25.80 18.77
C SER A 23 1.15 26.15 20.06
N CYS A 24 2.45 26.44 20.00
CA CYS A 24 3.10 27.34 20.95
C CYS A 24 4.30 28.01 20.28
N GLY A 25 4.20 29.31 20.18
CA GLY A 25 5.33 30.19 19.86
C GLY A 25 6.14 30.47 21.11
N GLY A 26 7.39 30.88 20.92
CA GLY A 26 8.27 31.40 21.96
C GLY A 26 9.69 31.50 21.44
N GLY A 27 10.09 32.69 21.01
CA GLY A 27 11.44 32.98 20.58
C GLY A 27 12.38 33.06 21.76
N ASP A 28 13.65 32.81 21.52
CA ASP A 28 14.74 33.51 22.17
C ASP A 28 15.99 33.47 21.30
N SER A 29 16.54 34.67 21.15
CA SER A 29 17.73 34.98 20.38
C SER A 29 18.99 34.63 21.18
N ALA A 30 19.86 33.80 20.64
CA ALA A 30 21.22 33.68 21.08
C ALA A 30 22.20 34.00 19.96
N THR A 31 22.94 35.09 20.14
CA THR A 31 24.05 35.54 19.30
C THR A 31 25.22 34.56 19.39
N SER A 32 25.64 34.00 18.25
CA SER A 32 26.88 33.21 18.15
C SER A 32 27.99 33.99 17.43
N ALA A 33 29.20 33.91 17.96
CA ALA A 33 30.42 34.48 17.44
C ALA A 33 30.89 33.80 16.12
N PRO A 34 31.70 34.47 15.28
CA PRO A 34 32.08 33.94 13.97
C PRO A 34 33.15 32.86 14.06
N VAL A 35 32.93 31.79 13.32
CA VAL A 35 33.85 30.67 13.09
C VAL A 35 34.77 31.00 11.90
N PRO A 36 36.07 30.70 11.93
CA PRO A 36 37.00 30.96 10.83
C PRO A 36 36.76 30.00 9.64
N ALA A 37 36.97 30.49 8.43
CA ALA A 37 36.77 29.80 7.17
C ALA A 37 37.71 28.57 7.00
N PRO A 38 37.23 27.44 6.47
CA PRO A 38 38.06 26.29 6.15
C PRO A 38 38.81 26.48 4.81
N SER A 39 39.99 25.91 4.72
CA SER A 39 40.85 25.80 3.53
C SER A 39 40.16 25.05 2.38
N PRO A 40 40.46 25.36 1.12
CA PRO A 40 39.86 24.68 -0.02
C PRO A 40 40.36 23.22 -0.13
N GLY A 41 39.45 22.29 -0.11
CA GLY A 41 39.67 20.88 -0.35
C GLY A 41 39.78 20.54 -1.85
N PRO A 42 40.30 19.34 -2.20
CA PRO A 42 40.51 18.95 -3.60
C PRO A 42 39.16 18.80 -4.35
N SER A 43 39.21 19.20 -5.63
CA SER A 43 38.11 19.17 -6.58
C SER A 43 37.47 17.77 -6.66
N PRO A 44 36.13 17.65 -6.60
CA PRO A 44 35.50 16.34 -6.71
C PRO A 44 35.59 15.79 -8.15
N SER A 45 35.85 14.51 -8.23
CA SER A 45 35.78 13.71 -9.47
C SER A 45 34.34 13.76 -10.01
N PRO A 46 34.13 13.78 -11.33
CA PRO A 46 32.79 13.79 -11.91
C PRO A 46 32.03 12.51 -11.50
N GLY A 47 30.90 12.69 -10.85
CA GLY A 47 29.98 11.62 -10.48
C GLY A 47 29.33 10.95 -11.71
N PRO A 48 28.80 9.74 -11.57
CA PRO A 48 28.11 9.07 -12.66
C PRO A 48 26.90 9.91 -13.10
N SER A 49 26.73 9.97 -14.42
CA SER A 49 25.62 10.66 -15.09
C SER A 49 24.26 10.20 -14.52
N PRO A 50 23.34 11.09 -14.20
CA PRO A 50 22.05 10.70 -13.70
C PRO A 50 21.33 9.84 -14.74
N SER A 51 20.73 8.73 -14.26
CA SER A 51 19.82 7.93 -15.06
C SER A 51 18.68 8.83 -15.57
N PRO A 52 18.29 8.73 -16.85
CA PRO A 52 17.20 9.56 -17.37
C PRO A 52 15.93 9.28 -16.54
N GLY A 53 15.34 10.34 -16.03
CA GLY A 53 14.03 10.32 -15.38
C GLY A 53 12.96 9.74 -16.32
N PRO A 54 11.76 9.38 -15.80
CA PRO A 54 10.69 8.91 -16.66
C PRO A 54 10.44 9.93 -17.77
N SER A 55 10.54 9.44 -19.01
CA SER A 55 10.33 10.25 -20.19
C SER A 55 8.95 10.91 -20.08
N PRO A 56 8.81 12.22 -20.28
CA PRO A 56 7.49 12.81 -20.41
C PRO A 56 6.74 12.06 -21.49
N SER A 57 5.43 11.90 -21.29
CA SER A 57 4.56 11.32 -22.33
C SER A 57 4.94 11.93 -23.68
N PRO A 58 5.21 11.14 -24.72
CA PRO A 58 5.67 11.71 -25.98
C PRO A 58 4.69 12.78 -26.44
N ALA A 59 5.21 13.93 -26.85
CA ALA A 59 4.42 14.93 -27.54
C ALA A 59 3.72 14.25 -28.74
N PRO A 60 2.47 14.57 -29.06
CA PRO A 60 1.79 14.00 -30.21
C PRO A 60 2.68 14.18 -31.45
N SER A 61 2.82 13.12 -32.23
CA SER A 61 3.53 13.16 -33.50
C SER A 61 2.88 14.23 -34.40
N PRO A 62 3.65 15.00 -35.21
CA PRO A 62 3.05 15.83 -36.24
C PRO A 62 2.11 14.96 -37.10
N GLY A 63 0.86 15.39 -37.29
CA GLY A 63 -0.17 14.60 -37.95
C GLY A 63 -0.98 13.66 -37.06
N ALA A 64 -0.75 13.59 -35.74
CA ALA A 64 -1.60 12.81 -34.84
C ALA A 64 -2.87 13.59 -34.48
N PRO A 65 -4.05 12.91 -34.44
CA PRO A 65 -5.32 13.52 -34.08
C PRO A 65 -5.31 14.09 -32.67
N THR A 66 -6.22 15.01 -32.40
CA THR A 66 -6.51 15.50 -31.06
C THR A 66 -7.87 14.96 -30.59
N SER A 67 -8.02 14.71 -29.30
CA SER A 67 -9.30 14.33 -28.71
C SER A 67 -9.49 14.97 -27.35
N THR A 68 -10.75 15.32 -27.03
CA THR A 68 -11.11 15.89 -25.73
C THR A 68 -12.42 15.27 -25.26
N LEU A 69 -12.42 14.73 -24.04
CA LEU A 69 -13.65 14.32 -23.35
C LEU A 69 -14.41 15.59 -22.95
N THR A 70 -15.64 15.75 -23.43
CA THR A 70 -16.44 16.97 -23.22
C THR A 70 -17.52 16.79 -22.15
N SER A 71 -17.94 15.54 -21.89
CA SER A 71 -18.89 15.19 -20.82
C SER A 71 -18.65 13.74 -20.36
N PRO A 72 -18.80 13.48 -19.05
CA PRO A 72 -18.98 14.44 -17.95
C PRO A 72 -17.72 15.28 -17.71
N ALA A 73 -17.89 16.39 -17.00
CA ALA A 73 -16.75 17.24 -16.62
C ALA A 73 -15.81 16.48 -15.69
N ASN A 74 -14.51 16.82 -15.77
CA ASN A 74 -13.57 16.33 -14.78
C ASN A 74 -14.02 16.76 -13.38
N LEU A 75 -13.92 15.84 -12.40
CA LEU A 75 -14.33 16.05 -11.01
C LEU A 75 -15.86 16.04 -10.75
N ALA A 76 -16.66 15.65 -11.73
CA ALA A 76 -18.08 15.48 -11.51
C ALA A 76 -18.36 14.38 -10.45
N THR A 77 -19.23 14.68 -9.49
CA THR A 77 -19.60 13.79 -8.38
C THR A 77 -21.08 13.44 -8.40
N GLY A 78 -21.45 12.38 -7.67
CA GLY A 78 -22.84 11.96 -7.51
C GLY A 78 -23.51 11.47 -8.80
N LEU A 79 -22.72 11.04 -9.77
CA LEU A 79 -23.22 10.55 -11.05
C LEU A 79 -23.94 9.21 -10.85
N VAL A 80 -25.22 9.15 -11.24
CA VAL A 80 -26.06 7.96 -11.09
C VAL A 80 -26.89 7.70 -12.35
N GLY A 81 -27.24 6.44 -12.60
CA GLY A 81 -28.06 6.03 -13.73
C GLY A 81 -27.30 6.06 -15.07
N THR A 82 -28.02 6.29 -16.17
CA THR A 82 -27.44 6.35 -17.51
C THR A 82 -26.74 7.67 -17.74
N LEU A 83 -25.44 7.58 -18.03
CA LEU A 83 -24.56 8.72 -18.32
C LEU A 83 -24.27 8.73 -19.83
N ASN A 84 -24.30 9.91 -20.42
CA ASN A 84 -23.89 10.10 -21.82
C ASN A 84 -22.51 10.73 -21.86
N LEU A 85 -21.51 9.97 -22.29
CA LEU A 85 -20.15 10.43 -22.48
C LEU A 85 -20.02 11.02 -23.86
N THR A 86 -19.48 12.23 -23.97
CA THR A 86 -19.27 12.91 -25.25
C THR A 86 -17.84 13.37 -25.41
N ALA A 87 -17.38 13.40 -26.66
CA ALA A 87 -16.05 13.87 -27.00
C ALA A 87 -16.05 14.72 -28.27
N SER A 88 -15.03 15.56 -28.41
CA SER A 88 -14.63 16.17 -29.66
C SER A 88 -13.31 15.56 -30.14
N ALA A 89 -13.15 15.41 -31.43
CA ALA A 89 -11.90 14.98 -32.04
C ALA A 89 -11.68 15.73 -33.37
N THR A 90 -10.43 16.09 -33.65
CA THR A 90 -10.04 16.77 -34.89
C THR A 90 -8.69 16.25 -35.36
N ASP A 91 -8.51 16.32 -36.68
CA ASP A 91 -7.29 15.88 -37.33
C ASP A 91 -7.16 16.54 -38.69
N ASP A 92 -5.96 16.65 -39.26
CA ASP A 92 -5.68 17.31 -40.56
C ASP A 92 -5.95 16.39 -41.77
N VAL A 93 -5.89 15.06 -41.61
CA VAL A 93 -6.23 14.07 -42.62
C VAL A 93 -7.56 13.37 -42.37
N GLY A 94 -8.15 13.58 -41.20
CA GLY A 94 -9.47 13.08 -40.78
C GLY A 94 -9.47 11.98 -39.74
N VAL A 95 -10.37 12.11 -38.77
CA VAL A 95 -10.56 11.15 -37.69
C VAL A 95 -11.29 9.93 -38.22
N THR A 96 -10.71 8.75 -38.07
CA THR A 96 -11.28 7.46 -38.48
C THR A 96 -11.84 6.65 -37.32
N GLY A 97 -11.44 6.99 -36.06
CA GLY A 97 -11.96 6.30 -34.90
C GLY A 97 -11.87 7.14 -33.64
N VAL A 98 -12.88 7.02 -32.78
CA VAL A 98 -12.87 7.56 -31.41
C VAL A 98 -13.25 6.44 -30.45
N GLU A 99 -12.37 6.14 -29.51
CA GLU A 99 -12.50 5.09 -28.51
C GLU A 99 -12.74 5.72 -27.14
N PHE A 100 -13.76 5.23 -26.43
CA PHE A 100 -14.05 5.59 -25.04
C PHE A 100 -13.68 4.45 -24.11
N GLN A 101 -13.15 4.78 -22.94
CA GLN A 101 -12.85 3.80 -21.90
C GLN A 101 -13.29 4.30 -20.52
N ILE A 102 -13.61 3.36 -19.63
CA ILE A 102 -13.74 3.52 -18.19
C ILE A 102 -12.79 2.55 -17.51
N ASP A 103 -11.96 3.06 -16.59
CA ASP A 103 -10.99 2.25 -15.82
C ASP A 103 -10.12 1.35 -16.69
N GLY A 104 -9.79 1.82 -17.90
CA GLY A 104 -9.01 1.10 -18.90
C GLY A 104 -9.81 0.10 -19.73
N GLN A 105 -11.11 -0.08 -19.49
CA GLN A 105 -11.98 -0.93 -20.29
C GLN A 105 -12.72 -0.13 -21.35
N GLN A 106 -12.76 -0.63 -22.58
CA GLN A 106 -13.48 0.02 -23.66
C GLN A 106 -15.00 -0.01 -23.40
N ILE A 107 -15.64 1.14 -23.66
CA ILE A 107 -17.09 1.32 -23.58
C ILE A 107 -17.64 1.35 -25.02
N GLY A 108 -18.50 0.40 -25.33
CA GLY A 108 -19.07 0.32 -26.69
C GLY A 108 -18.04 -0.03 -27.76
N SER A 109 -18.38 0.30 -29.01
CA SER A 109 -17.48 0.16 -30.16
C SER A 109 -16.79 1.50 -30.47
N THR A 110 -15.65 1.44 -31.16
CA THR A 110 -15.00 2.63 -31.71
C THR A 110 -15.93 3.33 -32.70
N LEU A 111 -16.11 4.64 -32.55
CA LEU A 111 -16.98 5.47 -33.36
C LEU A 111 -16.20 6.08 -34.52
N SER A 112 -16.67 5.84 -35.77
CA SER A 112 -15.98 6.31 -36.98
C SER A 112 -16.45 7.68 -37.47
N ALA A 113 -17.50 8.27 -36.90
CA ALA A 113 -18.04 9.57 -37.27
C ALA A 113 -18.74 10.25 -36.09
N PRO A 114 -18.78 11.61 -36.09
CA PRO A 114 -19.54 12.34 -35.09
C PRO A 114 -21.08 12.13 -35.24
N PRO A 115 -21.87 12.29 -34.15
CA PRO A 115 -21.40 12.71 -32.84
C PRO A 115 -20.67 11.58 -32.09
N TYR A 116 -19.49 11.89 -31.52
CA TYR A 116 -18.76 10.95 -30.71
C TYR A 116 -19.39 10.89 -29.32
N ALA A 117 -20.30 9.96 -29.13
CA ALA A 117 -21.02 9.78 -27.86
C ALA A 117 -21.30 8.30 -27.58
N VAL A 118 -21.11 7.89 -26.34
CA VAL A 118 -21.45 6.56 -25.83
C VAL A 118 -22.22 6.68 -24.51
N SER A 119 -23.13 5.78 -24.26
CA SER A 119 -23.85 5.71 -22.99
C SER A 119 -23.29 4.59 -22.13
N LEU A 120 -23.18 4.84 -20.82
CA LEU A 120 -22.93 3.82 -19.81
C LEU A 120 -23.92 3.97 -18.67
N ASN A 121 -24.19 2.88 -17.95
CA ASN A 121 -24.98 2.93 -16.74
C ASN A 121 -24.06 2.82 -15.52
N SER A 122 -24.03 3.87 -14.67
CA SER A 122 -23.20 3.89 -13.47
C SER A 122 -23.48 2.72 -12.52
N SER A 123 -24.68 2.13 -12.55
CA SER A 123 -25.02 0.97 -11.73
C SER A 123 -24.26 -0.32 -12.12
N ASP A 124 -23.62 -0.35 -13.26
CA ASP A 124 -22.80 -1.48 -13.71
C ASP A 124 -21.39 -1.46 -13.10
N TYR A 125 -21.02 -0.38 -12.46
CA TYR A 125 -19.71 -0.13 -11.87
C TYR A 125 -19.79 0.00 -10.35
N ALA A 126 -18.65 -0.11 -9.66
CA ALA A 126 -18.58 0.15 -8.21
C ALA A 126 -19.01 1.60 -7.90
N SER A 127 -19.48 1.84 -6.70
CA SER A 127 -19.58 3.22 -6.23
C SER A 127 -18.18 3.76 -5.94
N GLY A 128 -17.98 5.05 -6.15
CA GLY A 128 -16.69 5.69 -5.92
C GLY A 128 -16.08 6.27 -7.19
N GLN A 129 -14.77 6.37 -7.22
CA GLN A 129 -14.05 7.06 -8.29
C GLN A 129 -13.81 6.16 -9.50
N HIS A 130 -13.97 6.76 -10.68
CA HIS A 130 -13.72 6.13 -11.96
C HIS A 130 -12.99 7.09 -12.89
N VAL A 131 -12.14 6.55 -13.76
CA VAL A 131 -11.45 7.32 -14.77
C VAL A 131 -12.08 7.05 -16.13
N LEU A 132 -12.70 8.07 -16.70
CA LEU A 132 -13.18 8.09 -18.07
C LEU A 132 -12.09 8.65 -18.97
N ARG A 133 -11.90 8.07 -20.15
CA ARG A 133 -10.93 8.60 -21.11
C ARG A 133 -11.36 8.34 -22.55
N VAL A 134 -10.86 9.20 -23.43
CA VAL A 134 -11.11 9.14 -24.86
C VAL A 134 -9.83 9.35 -25.63
N ARG A 135 -9.67 8.66 -26.75
CA ARG A 135 -8.62 8.94 -27.76
C ARG A 135 -9.18 8.82 -29.16
N ALA A 136 -8.54 9.48 -30.10
CA ALA A 136 -8.85 9.41 -31.52
C ALA A 136 -7.74 8.70 -32.31
N SER A 137 -8.10 8.13 -33.46
CA SER A 137 -7.20 7.60 -34.47
C SER A 137 -7.51 8.23 -35.84
N ASP A 138 -6.50 8.34 -36.71
CA ASP A 138 -6.60 8.82 -38.09
C ASP A 138 -6.47 7.69 -39.13
N ALA A 139 -6.45 8.06 -40.41
CA ALA A 139 -6.31 7.11 -41.53
C ALA A 139 -4.86 6.58 -41.69
N ASP A 140 -3.87 7.31 -41.19
CA ASP A 140 -2.45 6.96 -41.28
C ASP A 140 -2.00 6.05 -40.11
N GLY A 141 -2.90 5.77 -39.15
CA GLY A 141 -2.66 4.90 -38.02
C GLY A 141 -2.08 5.59 -36.80
N HIS A 142 -2.01 6.94 -36.81
CA HIS A 142 -1.64 7.68 -35.61
C HIS A 142 -2.79 7.72 -34.59
N VAL A 143 -2.44 7.86 -33.31
CA VAL A 143 -3.40 7.98 -32.23
C VAL A 143 -3.11 9.20 -31.37
N SER A 144 -4.17 9.84 -30.87
CA SER A 144 -4.04 10.94 -29.92
C SER A 144 -3.53 10.47 -28.57
N ALA A 145 -3.01 11.39 -27.76
CA ALA A 145 -2.94 11.19 -26.34
C ALA A 145 -4.35 10.96 -25.75
N TRP A 146 -4.43 10.24 -24.61
CA TRP A 146 -5.68 10.10 -23.88
C TRP A 146 -6.11 11.43 -23.26
N SER A 147 -7.33 11.86 -23.54
CA SER A 147 -8.02 12.89 -22.77
C SER A 147 -8.81 12.18 -21.66
N SER A 148 -8.60 12.57 -20.40
CA SER A 148 -9.15 11.88 -19.25
C SER A 148 -9.98 12.80 -18.37
N ALA A 149 -11.01 12.25 -17.73
CA ALA A 149 -11.74 12.87 -16.64
C ALA A 149 -11.92 11.85 -15.50
N THR A 150 -11.64 12.27 -14.28
CA THR A 150 -11.98 11.50 -13.10
C THR A 150 -13.36 11.92 -12.62
N VAL A 151 -14.21 10.96 -12.34
CA VAL A 151 -15.60 11.19 -11.92
C VAL A 151 -15.92 10.31 -10.72
N GLN A 152 -16.94 10.68 -9.96
CA GLN A 152 -17.40 9.87 -8.84
C GLN A 152 -18.83 9.39 -9.10
N PHE A 153 -18.99 8.06 -9.16
CA PHE A 153 -20.29 7.42 -9.23
C PHE A 153 -20.90 7.32 -7.83
N GLY A 154 -22.14 7.74 -7.70
CA GLY A 154 -22.98 7.44 -6.55
C GLY A 154 -23.67 6.08 -6.76
N GLY A 155 -24.05 5.39 -5.67
CA GLY A 155 -24.77 4.12 -5.76
C GLY A 155 -24.38 3.14 -4.67
N SER A 156 -25.02 1.96 -4.67
CA SER A 156 -24.85 0.93 -3.63
C SER A 156 -23.97 -0.25 -4.05
N ARG A 157 -23.36 -0.22 -5.23
CA ARG A 157 -22.50 -1.29 -5.68
C ARG A 157 -21.12 -1.18 -5.01
N THR A 158 -20.72 -2.22 -4.31
CA THR A 158 -19.46 -2.27 -3.54
C THR A 158 -18.30 -2.95 -4.28
N GLN A 159 -18.51 -3.40 -5.51
CA GLN A 159 -17.50 -4.05 -6.37
C GLN A 159 -17.84 -3.84 -7.85
N PRO A 160 -16.88 -4.02 -8.78
CA PRO A 160 -17.13 -3.96 -10.23
C PRO A 160 -18.11 -5.03 -10.70
N ALA A 161 -18.72 -4.81 -11.86
CA ALA A 161 -19.54 -5.82 -12.52
C ALA A 161 -18.73 -7.11 -12.77
N GLY A 162 -19.39 -8.27 -12.63
CA GLY A 162 -18.74 -9.57 -12.79
C GLY A 162 -17.93 -10.02 -11.55
N PHE A 163 -17.87 -9.22 -10.49
CA PHE A 163 -17.27 -9.64 -9.23
C PHE A 163 -18.34 -9.92 -8.17
N THR A 164 -18.04 -10.87 -7.30
CA THR A 164 -18.79 -11.13 -6.08
C THR A 164 -17.97 -10.68 -4.90
N ARG A 165 -18.56 -9.85 -4.03
CA ARG A 165 -18.02 -9.48 -2.72
C ARG A 165 -18.78 -10.24 -1.64
N ALA A 166 -18.07 -10.90 -0.75
CA ALA A 166 -18.67 -11.60 0.39
C ALA A 166 -17.81 -11.44 1.64
N THR A 167 -18.43 -11.33 2.80
CA THR A 167 -17.74 -11.54 4.07
C THR A 167 -17.45 -13.03 4.18
N TRP A 168 -16.17 -13.39 4.00
CA TRP A 168 -15.73 -14.78 3.95
C TRP A 168 -15.49 -15.39 5.33
N LEU A 169 -15.02 -14.56 6.27
CA LEU A 169 -14.76 -14.97 7.66
C LEU A 169 -15.14 -13.85 8.61
N THR A 170 -15.66 -14.21 9.77
CA THR A 170 -15.96 -13.31 10.90
C THR A 170 -15.41 -13.90 12.19
N GLY A 171 -15.54 -13.15 13.30
CA GLY A 171 -15.13 -13.62 14.62
C GLY A 171 -13.63 -13.43 14.91
N ILE A 172 -12.97 -12.59 14.14
CA ILE A 172 -11.63 -12.11 14.43
C ILE A 172 -11.77 -10.83 15.27
N ALA A 173 -10.78 -10.57 16.14
CA ALA A 173 -10.76 -9.34 16.92
C ALA A 173 -9.39 -8.68 16.79
N SER A 174 -9.36 -7.37 16.49
CA SER A 174 -8.13 -6.58 16.38
C SER A 174 -7.06 -7.26 15.50
N ALA A 175 -7.48 -7.70 14.31
CA ALA A 175 -6.56 -8.27 13.34
C ALA A 175 -5.55 -7.21 12.86
N THR A 176 -4.33 -7.63 12.54
CA THR A 176 -3.24 -6.72 12.12
C THR A 176 -2.59 -7.15 10.81
N ALA A 177 -2.40 -8.44 10.59
CA ALA A 177 -1.83 -8.98 9.35
C ALA A 177 -2.30 -10.42 9.12
N PHE A 178 -2.10 -10.94 7.91
CA PHE A 178 -2.39 -12.33 7.60
C PHE A 178 -1.55 -12.84 6.43
N VAL A 179 -1.43 -14.16 6.36
CA VAL A 179 -0.74 -14.85 5.27
C VAL A 179 -1.44 -16.18 4.99
N GLN A 180 -1.44 -16.61 3.73
CA GLN A 180 -1.93 -17.94 3.35
C GLN A 180 -0.79 -18.91 3.10
N ALA A 181 -0.88 -20.09 3.69
CA ALA A 181 0.05 -21.18 3.47
C ALA A 181 -0.25 -21.93 2.16
N PRO A 182 0.73 -22.64 1.59
CA PRO A 182 0.53 -23.45 0.37
C PRO A 182 -0.54 -24.53 0.52
N ASP A 183 -0.80 -25.01 1.74
CA ASP A 183 -1.84 -26.00 2.05
C ASP A 183 -3.25 -25.38 2.21
N GLY A 184 -3.38 -24.08 1.99
CA GLY A 184 -4.64 -23.34 2.04
C GLY A 184 -5.02 -22.78 3.40
N ARG A 185 -4.32 -23.12 4.49
CA ARG A 185 -4.53 -22.48 5.79
C ARG A 185 -4.17 -21.01 5.74
N MET A 186 -4.85 -20.19 6.56
CA MET A 186 -4.45 -18.80 6.79
C MET A 186 -4.01 -18.61 8.23
N PHE A 187 -2.95 -17.85 8.43
CA PHE A 187 -2.48 -17.40 9.73
C PHE A 187 -2.77 -15.89 9.86
N ILE A 188 -3.47 -15.53 10.94
CA ILE A 188 -3.93 -14.15 11.18
C ILE A 188 -3.36 -13.70 12.51
N THR A 189 -2.64 -12.60 12.51
CA THR A 189 -2.15 -11.95 13.73
C THR A 189 -3.23 -11.09 14.35
N GLN A 190 -3.32 -11.13 15.67
CA GLN A 190 -4.15 -10.22 16.47
C GLN A 190 -3.25 -9.35 17.33
N GLN A 191 -3.58 -8.08 17.43
CA GLN A 191 -2.79 -7.08 18.15
C GLN A 191 -2.40 -7.54 19.56
N THR A 192 -3.27 -8.28 20.24
CA THR A 192 -3.07 -8.80 21.59
C THR A 192 -2.11 -9.98 21.69
N GLY A 193 -1.44 -10.35 20.60
CA GLY A 193 -0.39 -11.38 20.57
C GLY A 193 -0.84 -12.77 20.12
N ALA A 194 -2.11 -12.97 19.78
CA ALA A 194 -2.58 -14.25 19.26
C ALA A 194 -2.27 -14.42 17.78
N LEU A 195 -1.72 -15.56 17.39
CA LEU A 195 -1.68 -16.00 16.00
C LEU A 195 -2.81 -16.99 15.76
N ARG A 196 -3.86 -16.56 15.07
CA ARG A 196 -5.04 -17.37 14.78
C ARG A 196 -4.84 -18.19 13.52
N VAL A 197 -5.50 -19.32 13.46
CA VAL A 197 -5.46 -20.22 12.29
C VAL A 197 -6.85 -20.37 11.72
N VAL A 198 -6.98 -20.16 10.42
CA VAL A 198 -8.12 -20.58 9.62
C VAL A 198 -7.69 -21.82 8.83
N ASN A 199 -8.42 -22.92 8.97
CA ASN A 199 -8.10 -24.13 8.23
C ASN A 199 -8.38 -23.99 6.73
N ALA A 200 -7.92 -24.94 5.92
CA ALA A 200 -8.05 -24.88 4.46
C ALA A 200 -9.50 -24.87 3.93
N VAL A 201 -10.47 -25.22 4.77
CA VAL A 201 -11.90 -25.16 4.41
C VAL A 201 -12.59 -23.88 4.92
N GLY A 202 -11.83 -22.90 5.45
CA GLY A 202 -12.34 -21.59 5.83
C GLY A 202 -12.88 -21.50 7.26
N THR A 203 -12.56 -22.44 8.15
CA THR A 203 -13.01 -22.42 9.55
C THR A 203 -11.95 -21.81 10.45
N LEU A 204 -12.31 -20.77 11.21
CA LEU A 204 -11.46 -20.20 12.25
C LEU A 204 -11.36 -21.16 13.44
N LEU A 205 -10.15 -21.62 13.75
CA LEU A 205 -9.94 -22.50 14.88
C LEU A 205 -10.08 -21.72 16.21
N THR A 206 -10.64 -22.37 17.22
CA THR A 206 -10.88 -21.76 18.54
C THR A 206 -9.59 -21.46 19.27
N THR A 207 -8.59 -22.36 19.17
CA THR A 207 -7.29 -22.22 19.83
C THR A 207 -6.31 -21.52 18.88
N PRO A 208 -5.62 -20.45 19.29
CA PRO A 208 -4.56 -19.84 18.50
C PRO A 208 -3.36 -20.80 18.33
N ALA A 209 -2.60 -20.64 17.25
CA ALA A 209 -1.36 -21.38 17.06
C ALA A 209 -0.34 -21.07 18.17
N ILE A 210 -0.27 -19.82 18.59
CA ILE A 210 0.53 -19.33 19.71
C ILE A 210 -0.12 -18.08 20.29
N GLN A 211 0.11 -17.84 21.58
CA GLN A 211 -0.19 -16.58 22.26
C GLN A 211 1.13 -16.00 22.79
N LEU A 212 1.55 -14.86 22.23
CA LEU A 212 2.73 -14.14 22.66
C LEU A 212 2.38 -13.12 23.75
N ASN A 213 3.34 -12.86 24.65
CA ASN A 213 3.27 -11.74 25.57
C ASN A 213 3.77 -10.48 24.86
N VAL A 214 2.88 -9.54 24.59
CA VAL A 214 3.16 -8.33 23.81
C VAL A 214 2.73 -7.06 24.55
N ASP A 215 3.40 -5.95 24.27
CA ASP A 215 2.88 -4.61 24.52
C ASP A 215 1.96 -4.24 23.35
N SER A 216 0.66 -4.14 23.59
CA SER A 216 -0.35 -3.79 22.58
C SER A 216 -0.89 -2.36 22.71
N THR A 217 -0.10 -1.45 23.28
CA THR A 217 -0.47 -0.04 23.42
C THR A 217 -0.38 0.68 22.06
N GLY A 218 -1.43 1.41 21.68
CA GLY A 218 -1.49 2.13 20.40
C GLY A 218 -1.49 1.17 19.20
N GLU A 219 -0.53 1.32 18.28
CA GLU A 219 -0.33 0.44 17.14
C GLU A 219 0.56 -0.78 17.44
N ARG A 220 1.12 -0.86 18.65
CA ARG A 220 1.98 -1.96 19.09
C ARG A 220 1.21 -3.27 19.18
N GLY A 221 1.93 -4.37 19.34
CA GLY A 221 1.36 -5.69 19.49
C GLY A 221 2.02 -6.73 18.60
N LEU A 222 1.30 -7.78 18.23
CA LEU A 222 1.70 -8.70 17.17
C LEU A 222 1.18 -8.14 15.84
N ILE A 223 2.08 -7.60 15.02
CA ILE A 223 1.75 -6.70 13.90
C ILE A 223 2.21 -7.19 12.52
N GLY A 224 2.97 -8.29 12.47
CA GLY A 224 3.42 -8.82 11.18
C GLY A 224 3.59 -10.32 11.18
N VAL A 225 3.37 -10.94 10.01
CA VAL A 225 3.55 -12.36 9.77
C VAL A 225 4.04 -12.62 8.35
N ALA A 226 5.01 -13.53 8.22
CA ALA A 226 5.43 -14.07 6.93
C ALA A 226 5.71 -15.57 7.06
N LEU A 227 5.53 -16.31 5.97
CA LEU A 227 5.96 -17.70 5.89
C LEU A 227 7.31 -17.79 5.16
N ASP A 228 8.11 -18.76 5.57
CA ASP A 228 9.32 -19.10 4.83
C ASP A 228 8.98 -19.53 3.41
N PRO A 229 9.77 -19.17 2.40
CA PRO A 229 9.55 -19.66 1.03
C PRO A 229 9.50 -21.20 0.92
N ASN A 230 10.12 -21.90 1.87
CA ASN A 230 10.11 -23.37 1.96
C ASN A 230 9.20 -23.89 3.11
N PHE A 231 8.18 -23.12 3.50
CA PHE A 231 7.30 -23.40 4.63
C PHE A 231 6.72 -24.82 4.61
N ALA A 232 6.34 -25.31 3.44
CA ALA A 232 5.77 -26.65 3.30
C ALA A 232 6.68 -27.77 3.85
N ASN A 233 8.00 -27.55 3.86
CA ASN A 233 8.99 -28.52 4.34
C ASN A 233 9.52 -28.20 5.74
N ASN A 234 9.74 -26.91 6.05
CA ASN A 234 10.43 -26.51 7.28
C ASN A 234 9.48 -25.97 8.37
N GLY A 235 8.25 -25.59 8.03
CA GLY A 235 7.27 -25.06 8.97
C GLY A 235 7.67 -23.72 9.59
N TYR A 236 8.59 -22.97 9.00
CA TYR A 236 9.05 -21.70 9.55
C TYR A 236 8.05 -20.57 9.29
N ILE A 237 7.70 -19.88 10.37
CA ILE A 237 6.85 -18.69 10.37
C ILE A 237 7.57 -17.56 11.10
N TYR A 238 7.52 -16.37 10.53
CA TYR A 238 8.20 -15.18 11.04
C TYR A 238 7.14 -14.22 11.57
N LEU A 239 7.36 -13.72 12.78
CA LEU A 239 6.44 -12.82 13.46
C LEU A 239 7.18 -11.54 13.85
N HIS A 240 6.55 -10.38 13.59
CA HIS A 240 6.98 -9.08 14.09
C HIS A 240 6.02 -8.65 15.20
N TYR A 241 6.55 -8.42 16.37
CA TYR A 241 5.74 -8.07 17.53
C TYR A 241 6.51 -7.15 18.48
N THR A 242 5.78 -6.39 19.31
CA THR A 242 6.36 -5.56 20.36
C THR A 242 6.46 -6.37 21.64
N THR A 243 7.69 -6.69 22.06
CA THR A 243 7.93 -7.36 23.35
C THR A 243 8.07 -6.34 24.48
N PRO A 244 7.46 -6.56 25.65
CA PRO A 244 7.68 -5.72 26.84
C PRO A 244 8.98 -6.06 27.58
N VAL A 245 9.64 -7.17 27.27
CA VAL A 245 10.80 -7.70 28.01
C VAL A 245 12.04 -6.85 27.74
N GLY A 246 12.60 -6.25 28.77
CA GLY A 246 13.77 -5.36 28.65
C GLY A 246 13.44 -3.93 28.20
N GLY A 247 12.16 -3.55 28.25
CA GLY A 247 11.61 -2.30 27.70
C GLY A 247 10.91 -2.57 26.37
N SER A 248 9.77 -1.92 26.14
CA SER A 248 8.97 -2.14 24.90
C SER A 248 9.79 -1.86 23.65
N HIS A 249 9.95 -2.88 22.81
CA HIS A 249 10.66 -2.77 21.53
C HIS A 249 10.12 -3.76 20.52
N GLY A 250 10.26 -3.44 19.25
CA GLY A 250 9.92 -4.35 18.15
C GLY A 250 10.90 -5.52 18.10
N ARG A 251 10.37 -6.72 17.91
CA ARG A 251 11.13 -7.97 17.76
C ARG A 251 10.64 -8.72 16.54
N VAL A 252 11.58 -9.19 15.74
CA VAL A 252 11.29 -10.16 14.68
C VAL A 252 11.89 -11.49 15.07
N SER A 253 11.02 -12.50 15.16
CA SER A 253 11.41 -13.87 15.53
C SER A 253 10.89 -14.87 14.50
N ARG A 254 11.64 -15.95 14.32
CA ARG A 254 11.20 -17.15 13.62
C ARG A 254 10.71 -18.18 14.61
N PHE A 255 9.55 -18.77 14.33
CA PHE A 255 8.97 -19.90 15.05
C PHE A 255 8.84 -21.10 14.12
N THR A 256 8.62 -22.29 14.69
CA THR A 256 8.52 -23.53 13.90
C THR A 256 7.25 -24.28 14.22
N LEU A 257 6.51 -24.65 13.17
CA LEU A 257 5.43 -25.64 13.26
C LEU A 257 6.00 -27.03 13.01
N ILE A 258 5.79 -27.95 13.94
CA ILE A 258 6.29 -29.33 13.85
C ILE A 258 5.13 -30.32 14.10
N PRO A 259 4.71 -31.08 13.07
CA PRO A 259 5.10 -30.95 11.64
C PRO A 259 4.62 -29.63 11.02
N PRO A 260 5.04 -29.28 9.81
CA PRO A 260 4.59 -28.06 9.13
C PRO A 260 3.06 -27.95 8.98
N SER A 261 2.35 -29.08 8.95
CA SER A 261 0.88 -29.16 8.96
C SER A 261 0.23 -28.93 10.33
N SER A 262 1.02 -28.78 11.41
CA SER A 262 0.50 -28.47 12.75
C SER A 262 -0.24 -27.13 12.77
N ASN A 263 -1.25 -27.03 13.63
CA ASN A 263 -1.94 -25.76 13.91
C ASN A 263 -1.46 -25.12 15.22
N THR A 264 -0.41 -25.66 15.83
CA THR A 264 0.15 -25.16 17.10
C THR A 264 1.66 -24.96 16.98
N ILE A 265 2.14 -23.93 17.64
CA ILE A 265 3.56 -23.55 17.72
C ILE A 265 3.99 -23.66 19.18
N SER A 266 5.11 -24.31 19.44
CA SER A 266 5.73 -24.27 20.77
C SER A 266 6.46 -22.94 20.96
N VAL A 267 6.19 -22.24 22.08
CA VAL A 267 6.93 -21.02 22.45
C VAL A 267 8.44 -21.27 22.50
N GLY A 268 8.86 -22.45 22.95
CA GLY A 268 10.27 -22.85 22.97
C GLY A 268 10.93 -23.02 21.60
N SER A 269 10.18 -22.93 20.49
CA SER A 269 10.74 -22.92 19.13
C SER A 269 11.17 -21.54 18.65
N GLU A 270 11.02 -20.51 19.48
CA GLU A 270 11.41 -19.14 19.11
C GLU A 270 12.91 -19.03 18.84
N MET A 271 13.23 -18.43 17.72
CA MET A 271 14.56 -17.94 17.39
C MET A 271 14.46 -16.45 17.10
N VAL A 272 14.98 -15.63 18.03
CA VAL A 272 15.04 -14.19 17.84
C VAL A 272 16.02 -13.87 16.70
N LEU A 273 15.56 -13.16 15.68
CA LEU A 273 16.37 -12.76 14.53
C LEU A 273 16.94 -11.35 14.70
N THR A 274 16.13 -10.43 15.19
CA THR A 274 16.57 -9.06 15.49
C THR A 274 15.62 -8.38 16.47
N ASP A 275 16.20 -7.61 17.39
CA ASP A 275 15.51 -6.67 18.24
C ASP A 275 15.73 -5.26 17.71
N LEU A 276 14.66 -4.48 17.56
CA LEU A 276 14.72 -3.06 17.23
C LEU A 276 15.11 -2.23 18.48
N PRO A 277 15.50 -0.96 18.32
CA PRO A 277 15.71 -0.10 19.49
C PRO A 277 14.45 0.01 20.37
N THR A 278 14.65 0.35 21.64
CA THR A 278 13.55 0.59 22.58
C THR A 278 12.68 1.73 22.08
N LEU A 279 11.35 1.50 22.09
CA LEU A 279 10.37 2.48 21.68
C LEU A 279 10.26 3.58 22.73
N ALA A 280 10.32 4.82 22.30
CA ALA A 280 10.20 6.00 23.16
C ALA A 280 8.91 6.78 22.89
N GLY A 281 8.29 6.57 21.75
CA GLY A 281 7.17 7.34 21.27
C GLY A 281 5.81 6.96 21.85
N PRO A 282 4.78 7.67 21.45
CA PRO A 282 3.42 7.54 21.98
C PRO A 282 2.69 6.25 21.57
N GLY A 283 3.37 5.32 20.89
CA GLY A 283 2.82 4.00 20.52
C GLY A 283 2.31 3.89 19.09
N ASN A 284 2.60 4.85 18.24
CA ASN A 284 2.28 4.86 16.81
C ASN A 284 3.53 4.82 15.93
N HIS A 285 3.35 4.62 14.63
CA HIS A 285 4.38 4.48 13.61
C HIS A 285 5.33 3.30 13.88
N ASN A 286 4.76 2.13 14.07
CA ASN A 286 5.55 0.93 14.33
C ASN A 286 5.89 0.14 13.06
N GLY A 287 5.26 0.45 11.93
CA GLY A 287 5.36 -0.37 10.72
C GLY A 287 4.73 -1.74 10.92
N GLY A 288 5.48 -2.81 10.66
CA GLY A 288 5.09 -4.17 11.05
C GLY A 288 5.19 -5.21 9.95
N ALA A 289 4.98 -4.86 8.70
CA ALA A 289 4.92 -5.81 7.61
C ALA A 289 6.24 -6.57 7.41
N LEU A 290 6.10 -7.85 7.06
CA LEU A 290 7.17 -8.79 6.74
C LEU A 290 6.89 -9.45 5.40
N HIS A 291 7.85 -9.48 4.48
CA HIS A 291 7.79 -10.27 3.25
C HIS A 291 9.17 -10.78 2.84
N PHE A 292 9.20 -11.97 2.27
CA PHE A 292 10.38 -12.46 1.59
C PHE A 292 10.47 -11.86 0.18
N GLY A 293 11.66 -11.38 -0.18
CA GLY A 293 11.99 -11.03 -1.55
C GLY A 293 12.28 -12.28 -2.39
N THR A 294 12.28 -12.13 -3.71
CA THR A 294 12.71 -13.20 -4.65
C THR A 294 14.19 -13.55 -4.50
N ASP A 295 14.95 -12.73 -3.80
CA ASP A 295 16.35 -12.98 -3.40
C ASP A 295 16.47 -13.85 -2.13
N GLY A 296 15.33 -14.33 -1.57
CA GLY A 296 15.27 -15.15 -0.37
C GLY A 296 15.61 -14.40 0.92
N LYS A 297 15.63 -13.07 0.91
CA LYS A 297 15.84 -12.25 2.10
C LYS A 297 14.52 -11.81 2.69
N LEU A 298 14.49 -11.63 4.01
CA LEU A 298 13.34 -11.09 4.74
C LEU A 298 13.44 -9.57 4.78
N TYR A 299 12.45 -8.91 4.25
CA TYR A 299 12.28 -7.46 4.33
C TYR A 299 11.30 -7.11 5.44
N ILE A 300 11.56 -5.99 6.13
CA ILE A 300 10.83 -5.55 7.32
C ILE A 300 10.56 -4.06 7.18
N GLY A 301 9.28 -3.66 7.23
CA GLY A 301 8.89 -2.25 7.34
C GLY A 301 8.93 -1.81 8.80
N VAL A 302 9.63 -0.72 9.08
CA VAL A 302 9.77 -0.16 10.43
C VAL A 302 9.48 1.33 10.40
N GLY A 303 8.48 1.77 11.16
CA GLY A 303 8.11 3.19 11.28
C GLY A 303 9.14 4.02 12.06
N ASP A 304 8.93 5.32 12.07
CA ASP A 304 9.87 6.29 12.68
C ASP A 304 9.72 6.45 14.19
N ASP A 305 8.85 5.64 14.86
CA ASP A 305 8.51 5.73 16.29
C ASP A 305 8.01 7.15 16.66
N ALA A 306 7.19 7.75 15.78
CA ALA A 306 6.70 9.12 15.89
C ALA A 306 7.80 10.17 16.14
N THR A 307 9.01 9.88 15.71
CA THR A 307 10.18 10.76 15.80
C THR A 307 10.75 10.98 14.40
N PRO A 308 10.27 12.00 13.67
CA PRO A 308 10.57 12.17 12.24
C PRO A 308 12.06 12.20 11.89
N SER A 309 12.91 12.72 12.77
CA SER A 309 14.37 12.76 12.56
C SER A 309 15.01 11.38 12.46
N ASN A 310 14.35 10.33 12.97
CA ASN A 310 14.84 8.96 12.87
C ASN A 310 14.97 8.52 11.41
N SER A 311 14.05 8.97 10.54
CA SER A 311 13.93 8.47 9.17
C SER A 311 15.16 8.75 8.30
N GLN A 312 15.85 9.86 8.53
CA GLN A 312 17.08 10.21 7.82
C GLN A 312 18.37 9.73 8.53
N SER A 313 18.28 9.32 9.79
CA SER A 313 19.44 8.85 10.54
C SER A 313 19.79 7.40 10.18
N THR A 314 21.04 7.11 9.85
CA THR A 314 21.55 5.75 9.64
C THR A 314 22.09 5.10 10.92
N THR A 315 21.98 5.80 12.08
CA THR A 315 22.37 5.28 13.40
C THR A 315 21.22 4.64 14.15
N THR A 316 20.03 4.61 13.57
CA THR A 316 18.82 3.93 14.07
C THR A 316 18.11 3.19 12.94
N ARG A 317 17.35 2.17 13.31
CA ARG A 317 16.55 1.37 12.36
C ARG A 317 15.09 1.82 12.26
N PHE A 318 14.72 2.91 12.90
CA PHE A 318 13.40 3.52 12.78
C PHE A 318 13.26 4.34 11.48
N GLY A 319 12.08 4.30 10.85
CA GLY A 319 11.77 4.97 9.59
C GLY A 319 12.49 4.35 8.38
N LYS A 320 12.50 3.00 8.29
CA LYS A 320 13.34 2.23 7.36
C LYS A 320 12.61 1.05 6.73
N MET A 321 13.12 0.65 5.58
CA MET A 321 13.05 -0.76 5.18
C MET A 321 14.33 -1.45 5.63
N LEU A 322 14.20 -2.56 6.34
CA LEU A 322 15.31 -3.43 6.72
C LEU A 322 15.33 -4.67 5.83
N ARG A 323 16.51 -5.30 5.68
CA ARG A 323 16.70 -6.54 4.92
C ARG A 323 17.69 -7.43 5.67
N ILE A 324 17.26 -8.65 6.00
CA ILE A 324 18.05 -9.66 6.71
C ILE A 324 17.96 -11.02 6.02
N ASN A 325 18.87 -11.92 6.34
CA ASN A 325 18.75 -13.33 5.97
C ASN A 325 17.68 -14.02 6.82
N ALA A 326 17.17 -15.17 6.36
CA ALA A 326 16.18 -15.98 7.07
C ALA A 326 16.64 -16.49 8.46
N ASP A 327 17.93 -16.45 8.74
CA ASP A 327 18.54 -16.79 10.01
C ASP A 327 18.88 -15.59 10.90
N GLY A 328 18.52 -14.37 10.46
CA GLY A 328 18.77 -13.13 11.17
C GLY A 328 20.12 -12.48 10.87
N SER A 329 21.04 -13.15 10.20
CA SER A 329 22.30 -12.54 9.80
C SER A 329 22.09 -11.43 8.77
N ILE A 330 23.03 -10.49 8.71
CA ILE A 330 22.92 -9.33 7.83
C ILE A 330 23.55 -9.60 6.48
N PRO A 331 22.83 -9.45 5.36
CA PRO A 331 23.39 -9.58 4.02
C PRO A 331 24.55 -8.60 3.78
N THR A 332 25.69 -9.09 3.32
CA THR A 332 26.90 -8.27 3.10
C THR A 332 26.77 -7.28 1.94
N ASP A 333 25.77 -7.48 1.11
CA ASP A 333 25.40 -6.59 0.00
C ASP A 333 24.39 -5.51 0.37
N ASN A 334 23.99 -5.40 1.65
CA ASN A 334 23.18 -4.27 2.10
C ASN A 334 23.93 -2.95 1.96
N PRO A 335 23.22 -1.83 1.64
CA PRO A 335 23.88 -0.55 1.35
C PRO A 335 24.67 0.03 2.53
N PHE A 336 24.25 -0.27 3.75
CA PHE A 336 24.86 0.24 4.98
C PHE A 336 25.60 -0.85 5.79
N TYR A 337 25.89 -1.98 5.15
CA TYR A 337 26.60 -3.07 5.81
C TYR A 337 28.04 -2.66 6.18
N THR A 338 28.39 -2.83 7.44
CA THR A 338 29.75 -2.65 7.97
C THR A 338 30.29 -3.95 8.56
N SER A 339 29.46 -4.65 9.33
CA SER A 339 29.77 -5.94 9.97
C SER A 339 28.50 -6.64 10.43
N GLN A 340 28.59 -7.93 10.75
CA GLN A 340 27.48 -8.67 11.38
C GLN A 340 27.13 -8.16 12.79
N ALA A 341 28.06 -7.49 13.46
CA ALA A 341 27.85 -6.94 14.82
C ALA A 341 27.15 -5.58 14.80
N ASP A 342 27.09 -4.90 13.65
CA ASP A 342 26.40 -3.63 13.52
C ASP A 342 24.94 -3.85 13.03
N PRO A 343 23.93 -3.75 13.91
CA PRO A 343 22.56 -4.01 13.52
C PRO A 343 22.03 -3.03 12.46
N ASN A 344 22.62 -1.82 12.34
CA ASN A 344 22.24 -0.83 11.34
C ASN A 344 22.66 -1.25 9.92
N GLY A 345 23.59 -2.22 9.78
CA GLY A 345 23.88 -2.87 8.51
C GLY A 345 22.67 -3.56 7.87
N SER A 346 21.59 -3.81 8.63
CA SER A 346 20.32 -4.32 8.10
C SER A 346 19.51 -3.27 7.32
N ILE A 347 19.83 -1.99 7.41
CA ILE A 347 19.12 -0.92 6.69
C ILE A 347 19.28 -1.14 5.18
N TRP A 348 18.14 -1.14 4.47
CA TRP A 348 18.06 -1.30 3.02
C TRP A 348 17.66 -0.03 2.30
N ALA A 349 16.71 0.75 2.90
CA ALA A 349 16.27 2.05 2.43
C ALA A 349 15.85 2.93 3.61
N ILE A 350 15.90 4.26 3.44
CA ILE A 350 15.68 5.27 4.48
C ILE A 350 14.59 6.27 4.08
N GLY A 351 14.21 7.14 5.00
CA GLY A 351 13.34 8.28 4.70
C GLY A 351 11.85 7.91 4.62
N LEU A 352 11.43 6.90 5.36
CA LEU A 352 10.02 6.49 5.48
C LEU A 352 9.45 6.97 6.82
N ARG A 353 8.15 7.26 6.84
CA ARG A 353 7.44 7.64 8.08
C ARG A 353 6.86 6.43 8.79
N ASN A 354 5.94 5.75 8.18
CA ASN A 354 5.29 4.56 8.72
C ASN A 354 4.98 3.58 7.58
N PRO A 355 5.99 2.85 7.07
CA PRO A 355 5.82 1.84 6.04
C PRO A 355 5.03 0.66 6.59
N PHE A 356 3.71 0.89 6.75
CA PHE A 356 2.82 0.01 7.48
C PHE A 356 2.61 -1.32 6.76
N THR A 357 2.50 -1.27 5.44
CA THR A 357 2.39 -2.46 4.60
C THR A 357 3.29 -2.33 3.37
N PHE A 358 3.67 -3.45 2.79
CA PHE A 358 4.32 -3.52 1.48
C PHE A 358 4.05 -4.88 0.86
N ALA A 359 4.31 -5.01 -0.43
CA ALA A 359 4.26 -6.31 -1.09
C ALA A 359 5.40 -6.46 -2.09
N VAL A 360 5.77 -7.72 -2.34
CA VAL A 360 6.76 -8.11 -3.34
C VAL A 360 6.04 -8.89 -4.42
N GLN A 361 6.18 -8.45 -5.68
CA GLN A 361 5.62 -9.17 -6.82
C GLN A 361 6.39 -10.48 -7.04
N PRO A 362 5.73 -11.63 -6.96
CA PRO A 362 6.43 -12.92 -6.99
C PRO A 362 7.21 -13.19 -8.27
N SER A 363 6.73 -12.71 -9.43
CA SER A 363 7.33 -12.96 -10.73
C SER A 363 8.56 -12.11 -11.02
N THR A 364 8.66 -10.91 -10.45
CA THR A 364 9.70 -9.92 -10.81
C THR A 364 10.57 -9.48 -9.63
N GLY A 365 10.11 -9.69 -8.39
CA GLY A 365 10.73 -9.12 -7.20
C GLY A 365 10.46 -7.62 -7.01
N THR A 366 9.64 -7.00 -7.84
CA THR A 366 9.24 -5.60 -7.67
C THR A 366 8.55 -5.41 -6.33
N MET A 367 9.01 -4.45 -5.55
CA MET A 367 8.44 -4.12 -4.25
C MET A 367 7.69 -2.80 -4.33
N TYR A 368 6.48 -2.76 -3.77
CA TYR A 368 5.76 -1.52 -3.51
C TYR A 368 5.55 -1.36 -2.02
N ILE A 369 5.90 -0.18 -1.50
CA ILE A 369 5.86 0.17 -0.07
C ILE A 369 4.76 1.20 0.10
N ASN A 370 3.80 0.91 0.96
CA ASN A 370 2.75 1.83 1.37
C ASN A 370 3.24 2.58 2.61
N ASP A 371 3.55 3.85 2.46
CA ASP A 371 4.00 4.71 3.54
C ASP A 371 2.87 5.64 3.97
N VAL A 372 2.43 5.48 5.21
CA VAL A 372 1.34 6.28 5.78
C VAL A 372 1.85 7.68 6.09
N GLY A 373 1.22 8.67 5.50
CA GLY A 373 1.60 10.06 5.60
C GLY A 373 1.21 10.75 6.92
N GLN A 374 1.63 11.99 7.07
CA GLN A 374 1.38 12.78 8.29
C GLN A 374 0.09 13.61 8.20
N SER A 375 -0.01 14.42 7.17
CA SER A 375 -1.07 15.42 7.08
C SER A 375 -1.61 15.62 5.68
N ASP A 376 -0.83 15.32 4.68
CA ASP A 376 -1.10 15.74 3.31
C ASP A 376 -1.24 14.58 2.33
N TRP A 377 -0.41 13.53 2.44
CA TRP A 377 -0.30 12.50 1.41
C TRP A 377 -0.12 11.09 1.94
N GLU A 378 -0.78 10.16 1.28
CA GLU A 378 -0.51 8.72 1.35
C GLU A 378 0.30 8.30 0.12
N GLU A 379 1.28 7.39 0.30
CA GLU A 379 2.26 7.09 -0.74
C GLU A 379 2.37 5.59 -1.06
N ILE A 380 2.48 5.28 -2.36
CA ILE A 380 3.02 4.00 -2.84
C ILE A 380 4.41 4.29 -3.39
N ASN A 381 5.42 3.76 -2.74
CA ASN A 381 6.80 3.92 -3.09
C ASN A 381 7.35 2.70 -3.82
N LEU A 382 8.15 2.89 -4.89
CA LEU A 382 8.88 1.81 -5.52
C LEU A 382 10.08 1.44 -4.64
N GLY A 383 10.06 0.21 -4.08
CA GLY A 383 11.15 -0.29 -3.27
C GLY A 383 12.44 -0.38 -4.06
N ALA A 384 13.47 0.31 -3.60
CA ALA A 384 14.79 0.29 -4.21
C ALA A 384 15.90 0.29 -3.16
N ARG A 385 16.97 -0.46 -3.45
CA ARG A 385 18.17 -0.53 -2.60
C ARG A 385 18.78 0.86 -2.49
N ASN A 386 19.12 1.29 -1.26
CA ASN A 386 19.72 2.60 -0.96
C ASN A 386 18.83 3.80 -1.32
N ALA A 387 17.52 3.61 -1.48
CA ALA A 387 16.60 4.71 -1.70
C ALA A 387 16.45 5.57 -0.44
N ASN A 388 16.21 6.87 -0.66
CA ASN A 388 15.74 7.80 0.36
C ASN A 388 14.41 8.37 -0.09
N TYR A 389 13.34 8.08 0.65
CA TYR A 389 11.98 8.52 0.30
C TYR A 389 11.62 9.90 0.85
N GLY A 390 12.54 10.55 1.56
CA GLY A 390 12.52 11.98 1.83
C GLY A 390 11.90 12.41 3.15
N TRP A 391 11.11 11.57 3.82
CA TRP A 391 10.54 11.93 5.12
C TRP A 391 11.64 12.26 6.15
N PRO A 392 11.52 13.36 6.94
CA PRO A 392 10.41 14.31 7.03
C PRO A 392 10.55 15.57 6.14
N GLN A 393 11.56 15.65 5.29
CA GLN A 393 11.78 16.84 4.44
C GLN A 393 10.76 16.95 3.31
N THR A 394 10.24 15.82 2.84
CA THR A 394 9.20 15.76 1.82
C THR A 394 8.11 14.78 2.23
N GLU A 395 6.89 15.07 1.82
CA GLU A 395 5.70 14.22 1.92
C GLU A 395 4.94 14.37 0.59
N GLY A 396 4.60 13.27 -0.06
CA GLY A 396 3.93 13.27 -1.36
C GLY A 396 4.84 13.51 -2.56
N PRO A 397 4.27 13.93 -3.69
CA PRO A 397 4.99 14.16 -4.93
C PRO A 397 6.12 15.19 -4.76
N THR A 398 7.33 14.83 -5.17
CA THR A 398 8.51 15.66 -4.97
C THR A 398 9.46 15.61 -6.16
N THR A 399 10.23 16.71 -6.34
CA THR A 399 11.36 16.79 -7.27
C THR A 399 12.66 17.10 -6.51
N ALA A 400 12.67 16.92 -5.19
CA ALA A 400 13.84 17.21 -4.37
C ALA A 400 15.02 16.31 -4.75
N ALA A 401 16.19 16.91 -4.88
CA ALA A 401 17.40 16.19 -5.26
C ALA A 401 17.78 15.16 -4.17
N GLY A 402 18.13 13.96 -4.58
CA GLY A 402 18.51 12.86 -3.68
C GLY A 402 17.33 12.15 -3.01
N VAL A 403 16.09 12.53 -3.34
CA VAL A 403 14.86 11.91 -2.86
C VAL A 403 14.23 11.08 -3.98
N THR A 404 13.80 9.87 -3.64
CA THR A 404 13.03 9.01 -4.52
C THR A 404 11.56 9.38 -4.37
N ALA A 405 10.98 10.00 -5.38
CA ALA A 405 9.56 10.38 -5.39
C ALA A 405 8.65 9.13 -5.34
N PRO A 406 7.46 9.23 -4.73
CA PRO A 406 6.50 8.15 -4.74
C PRO A 406 6.07 7.80 -6.17
N LEU A 407 5.79 6.53 -6.38
CA LEU A 407 5.24 6.01 -7.63
C LEU A 407 3.81 6.50 -7.85
N PHE A 408 3.05 6.56 -6.78
CA PHE A 408 1.68 7.06 -6.72
C PHE A 408 1.44 7.68 -5.34
N ALA A 409 0.69 8.78 -5.28
CA ALA A 409 0.29 9.40 -4.03
C ALA A 409 -1.14 9.95 -4.15
N TYR A 410 -1.87 9.96 -3.04
CA TYR A 410 -3.19 10.57 -2.94
C TYR A 410 -3.30 11.38 -1.65
N GLY A 411 -4.12 12.44 -1.68
CA GLY A 411 -4.21 13.41 -0.59
C GLY A 411 -5.14 13.00 0.54
N HIS A 412 -4.99 13.64 1.71
CA HIS A 412 -5.88 13.44 2.86
C HIS A 412 -7.23 14.15 2.71
N ALA A 413 -7.36 15.09 1.78
CA ALA A 413 -8.61 15.79 1.53
C ALA A 413 -9.04 15.66 0.08
N ALA A 414 -10.35 15.63 -0.17
CA ALA A 414 -10.94 15.59 -1.50
C ALA A 414 -10.54 16.80 -2.38
N THR A 415 -10.07 17.89 -1.77
CA THR A 415 -9.58 19.11 -2.43
C THR A 415 -8.06 19.14 -2.57
N SER A 416 -7.36 18.09 -2.13
CA SER A 416 -5.91 17.99 -2.28
C SER A 416 -5.54 18.03 -3.77
N PRO A 417 -4.38 18.60 -4.13
CA PRO A 417 -3.88 18.53 -5.50
C PRO A 417 -3.89 17.08 -5.99
N ALA A 418 -4.09 16.89 -7.29
CA ALA A 418 -3.98 15.56 -7.89
C ALA A 418 -2.62 14.95 -7.56
N GLY A 419 -2.62 13.71 -7.07
CA GLY A 419 -1.40 12.95 -6.82
C GLY A 419 -0.64 12.64 -8.11
N SER A 420 0.47 11.95 -7.99
CA SER A 420 1.20 11.42 -9.13
C SER A 420 0.36 10.30 -9.79
N GLY A 421 0.25 10.34 -11.10
CA GLY A 421 -0.52 9.36 -11.87
C GLY A 421 -1.91 9.84 -12.29
N ALA A 422 -2.52 9.16 -13.26
CA ALA A 422 -3.87 9.45 -13.70
C ALA A 422 -4.86 8.89 -12.66
N GLY A 423 -5.90 9.66 -12.33
CA GLY A 423 -6.89 9.27 -11.33
C GLY A 423 -6.71 9.93 -9.96
N GLY A 424 -6.13 11.13 -9.89
CA GLY A 424 -5.86 11.91 -8.69
C GLY A 424 -7.07 12.34 -7.86
N PHE A 425 -8.04 11.44 -7.69
CA PHE A 425 -9.28 11.65 -6.94
C PHE A 425 -9.40 10.83 -5.67
N PHE A 426 -8.45 9.92 -5.48
CA PHE A 426 -8.42 9.23 -4.21
C PHE A 426 -8.08 10.22 -3.11
N PHE A 427 -8.82 10.14 -2.04
CA PHE A 427 -8.46 10.77 -0.79
C PHE A 427 -8.66 9.75 0.33
N GLY A 428 -7.86 9.85 1.36
CA GLY A 428 -7.89 8.89 2.47
C GLY A 428 -7.08 9.40 3.65
N GLN A 429 -6.80 8.52 4.58
CA GLN A 429 -6.15 8.88 5.84
C GLN A 429 -5.03 7.93 6.24
N ALA A 430 -5.03 6.70 5.73
CA ALA A 430 -3.96 5.75 5.98
C ALA A 430 -3.98 4.65 4.91
N ILE A 431 -2.98 4.65 4.05
CA ILE A 431 -2.82 3.63 3.02
C ILE A 431 -2.43 2.30 3.64
N ILE A 432 -3.11 1.26 3.26
CA ILE A 432 -2.86 -0.11 3.68
C ILE A 432 -3.12 -1.12 2.57
N GLY A 433 -2.93 -2.38 2.90
CA GLY A 433 -3.03 -3.47 1.96
C GLY A 433 -1.70 -3.73 1.28
N GLY A 434 -1.78 -4.20 0.07
CA GLY A 434 -0.63 -4.55 -0.75
C GLY A 434 -0.70 -5.96 -1.27
N ALA A 435 -1.23 -6.11 -2.48
CA ALA A 435 -1.23 -7.39 -3.16
C ALA A 435 -1.03 -7.20 -4.66
N PHE A 436 -0.01 -7.85 -5.22
CA PHE A 436 0.09 -7.96 -6.67
C PHE A 436 -0.82 -9.08 -7.15
N TYR A 437 -1.74 -8.76 -8.06
CA TYR A 437 -2.50 -9.79 -8.73
C TYR A 437 -1.59 -10.52 -9.73
N PRO A 438 -1.57 -11.86 -9.76
CA PRO A 438 -0.73 -12.60 -10.70
C PRO A 438 -1.04 -12.27 -12.16
N ASP A 439 -0.08 -12.53 -13.07
CA ASP A 439 -0.26 -12.36 -14.51
C ASP A 439 -1.26 -13.37 -15.11
N SER A 440 -1.69 -14.35 -14.32
CA SER A 440 -2.72 -15.34 -14.65
C SER A 440 -3.69 -15.49 -13.47
N GLY A 441 -4.87 -16.06 -13.73
CA GLY A 441 -5.88 -16.30 -12.70
C GLY A 441 -7.27 -15.91 -13.16
N PRO A 442 -8.30 -16.08 -12.30
CA PRO A 442 -9.70 -15.89 -12.66
C PRO A 442 -10.10 -14.44 -12.93
N PHE A 443 -9.36 -13.44 -12.39
CA PHE A 443 -9.71 -12.05 -12.67
C PHE A 443 -9.52 -11.72 -14.15
N PRO A 444 -10.39 -10.87 -14.74
CA PRO A 444 -10.22 -10.39 -16.10
C PRO A 444 -8.83 -9.80 -16.36
N ALA A 445 -8.38 -9.87 -17.61
CA ALA A 445 -7.02 -9.51 -18.02
C ALA A 445 -6.59 -8.11 -17.55
N ILE A 446 -7.51 -7.15 -17.49
CA ILE A 446 -7.26 -5.77 -17.05
C ILE A 446 -6.75 -5.65 -15.59
N TYR A 447 -7.03 -6.66 -14.75
CA TYR A 447 -6.61 -6.68 -13.34
C TYR A 447 -5.28 -7.41 -13.14
N ARG A 448 -4.83 -8.18 -14.14
CA ARG A 448 -3.61 -8.98 -14.04
C ARG A 448 -2.38 -8.09 -14.02
N GLY A 449 -1.42 -8.43 -13.17
CA GLY A 449 -0.24 -7.59 -12.94
C GLY A 449 -0.49 -6.30 -12.17
N SER A 450 -1.75 -5.93 -11.88
CA SER A 450 -2.07 -4.74 -11.07
C SER A 450 -1.69 -4.92 -9.60
N TYR A 451 -1.38 -3.81 -8.95
CA TYR A 451 -1.19 -3.75 -7.51
C TYR A 451 -2.48 -3.27 -6.83
N PHE A 452 -2.99 -4.03 -5.89
CA PHE A 452 -4.16 -3.66 -5.11
C PHE A 452 -3.73 -3.05 -3.79
N PHE A 453 -4.44 -1.99 -3.37
CA PHE A 453 -4.25 -1.29 -2.10
C PHE A 453 -5.61 -0.82 -1.56
N ALA A 454 -5.62 -0.38 -0.31
CA ALA A 454 -6.82 0.10 0.36
C ALA A 454 -6.49 1.30 1.26
N ASP A 455 -7.50 1.93 1.83
CA ASP A 455 -7.36 2.98 2.82
C ASP A 455 -8.19 2.67 4.06
N LEU A 456 -7.58 2.81 5.23
CA LEU A 456 -8.21 2.45 6.52
C LEU A 456 -9.38 3.37 6.86
N GLY A 457 -9.26 4.66 6.56
CA GLY A 457 -10.25 5.66 6.98
C GLY A 457 -11.44 5.76 6.05
N THR A 458 -11.23 5.56 4.74
CA THR A 458 -12.27 5.67 3.71
C THR A 458 -12.74 4.31 3.19
N GLU A 459 -12.08 3.21 3.62
CA GLU A 459 -12.46 1.81 3.37
C GLU A 459 -12.51 1.43 1.88
N PHE A 460 -11.98 2.26 0.98
CA PHE A 460 -11.91 1.91 -0.42
C PHE A 460 -10.87 0.80 -0.66
N VAL A 461 -11.10 0.02 -1.71
CA VAL A 461 -10.12 -0.83 -2.37
C VAL A 461 -9.88 -0.27 -3.76
N ALA A 462 -8.62 -0.10 -4.11
CA ALA A 462 -8.21 0.38 -5.43
C ALA A 462 -7.14 -0.53 -6.03
N ARG A 463 -6.95 -0.42 -7.35
CA ARG A 463 -5.82 -1.02 -8.04
C ARG A 463 -4.96 0.06 -8.68
N TYR A 464 -3.67 -0.11 -8.59
CA TYR A 464 -2.70 0.67 -9.34
C TYR A 464 -2.25 -0.12 -10.57
N ASP A 465 -2.44 0.47 -11.73
CA ASP A 465 -2.03 -0.04 -13.04
C ASP A 465 -0.74 0.64 -13.46
N ARG A 466 0.38 -0.06 -13.33
CA ARG A 466 1.70 0.46 -13.65
C ARG A 466 1.85 0.84 -15.12
N ALA A 467 1.22 0.08 -16.03
CA ALA A 467 1.37 0.31 -17.47
C ALA A 467 0.78 1.67 -17.88
N ASN A 468 -0.28 2.09 -17.20
CA ASN A 468 -0.95 3.36 -17.45
C ASN A 468 -0.57 4.45 -16.42
N ASN A 469 0.24 4.12 -15.42
CA ASN A 469 0.54 4.98 -14.26
C ASN A 469 -0.74 5.58 -13.66
N ALA A 470 -1.71 4.74 -13.37
CA ALA A 470 -3.05 5.16 -12.96
C ALA A 470 -3.60 4.27 -11.84
N ALA A 471 -4.32 4.86 -10.90
CA ALA A 471 -5.09 4.13 -9.91
C ALA A 471 -6.59 4.18 -10.24
N TYR A 472 -7.28 3.09 -9.96
CA TYR A 472 -8.69 2.91 -10.27
C TYR A 472 -9.42 2.32 -9.08
N SER A 473 -10.65 2.78 -8.83
CA SER A 473 -11.51 2.18 -7.81
C SER A 473 -11.79 0.71 -8.13
N PHE A 474 -11.76 -0.12 -7.10
CA PHE A 474 -12.18 -1.52 -7.19
C PHE A 474 -13.37 -1.81 -6.28
N GLY A 475 -13.58 -1.02 -5.23
CA GLY A 475 -14.74 -1.18 -4.36
C GLY A 475 -14.52 -0.65 -2.96
N VAL A 476 -15.35 -1.12 -2.04
CA VAL A 476 -15.27 -0.81 -0.61
C VAL A 476 -15.43 -2.07 0.22
N VAL A 477 -14.82 -2.11 1.39
CA VAL A 477 -14.92 -3.26 2.30
C VAL A 477 -15.96 -3.09 3.40
N GLY A 478 -16.28 -1.87 3.79
CA GLY A 478 -17.31 -1.58 4.80
C GLY A 478 -16.88 -1.87 6.23
N ASP A 479 -15.57 -1.93 6.48
CA ASP A 479 -14.90 -2.01 7.79
C ASP A 479 -13.42 -1.67 7.56
N SER A 480 -12.72 -1.25 8.60
CA SER A 480 -11.32 -0.80 8.54
C SER A 480 -10.38 -1.89 8.00
N PRO A 481 -9.92 -1.80 6.75
CA PRO A 481 -8.97 -2.77 6.19
C PRO A 481 -7.60 -2.62 6.88
N VAL A 482 -6.89 -3.74 7.08
CA VAL A 482 -5.57 -3.77 7.72
C VAL A 482 -4.55 -4.60 6.93
N GLY A 483 -5.00 -5.38 5.96
CA GLY A 483 -4.13 -6.21 5.14
C GLY A 483 -4.83 -6.75 3.90
N MET A 484 -4.05 -7.25 2.94
CA MET A 484 -4.57 -7.75 1.67
C MET A 484 -3.67 -8.85 1.10
N LEU A 485 -4.26 -9.86 0.46
CA LEU A 485 -3.53 -10.86 -0.31
C LEU A 485 -4.39 -11.41 -1.45
N VAL A 486 -3.75 -11.98 -2.45
CA VAL A 486 -4.40 -12.84 -3.43
C VAL A 486 -4.26 -14.28 -2.98
N GLY A 487 -5.39 -14.95 -2.78
CA GLY A 487 -5.42 -16.33 -2.30
C GLY A 487 -5.02 -17.36 -3.38
N ASN A 488 -4.78 -18.59 -2.94
CA ASN A 488 -4.45 -19.72 -3.84
C ASN A 488 -5.54 -20.02 -4.86
N ASP A 489 -6.78 -19.56 -4.61
CA ASP A 489 -7.94 -19.65 -5.51
C ASP A 489 -8.02 -18.46 -6.48
N GLY A 490 -7.07 -17.54 -6.44
CA GLY A 490 -7.03 -16.34 -7.26
C GLY A 490 -8.04 -15.25 -6.88
N ALA A 491 -8.73 -15.38 -5.75
CA ALA A 491 -9.57 -14.31 -5.22
C ALA A 491 -8.72 -13.30 -4.42
N LEU A 492 -9.18 -12.05 -4.38
CA LEU A 492 -8.60 -11.03 -3.52
C LEU A 492 -9.25 -11.10 -2.14
N TYR A 493 -8.44 -11.27 -1.11
CA TYR A 493 -8.84 -11.26 0.29
C TYR A 493 -8.37 -9.97 0.95
N VAL A 494 -9.28 -9.29 1.61
CA VAL A 494 -9.00 -8.08 2.39
C VAL A 494 -9.30 -8.38 3.85
N LEU A 495 -8.27 -8.34 4.67
CA LEU A 495 -8.40 -8.45 6.11
C LEU A 495 -8.84 -7.10 6.66
N THR A 496 -9.93 -7.09 7.40
CA THR A 496 -10.36 -5.94 8.21
C THR A 496 -10.03 -6.21 9.68
N SER A 497 -10.27 -5.25 10.54
CA SER A 497 -10.03 -5.40 11.97
C SER A 497 -10.81 -6.57 12.61
N THR A 498 -11.93 -6.99 11.99
CA THR A 498 -12.87 -7.96 12.57
C THR A 498 -13.24 -9.13 11.65
N ALA A 499 -12.91 -9.05 10.37
CA ALA A 499 -13.38 -10.00 9.35
C ALA A 499 -12.39 -10.15 8.20
N ILE A 500 -12.67 -11.09 7.30
CA ILE A 500 -12.07 -11.15 5.97
C ILE A 500 -13.17 -10.99 4.93
N VAL A 501 -13.00 -10.01 4.04
CA VAL A 501 -13.82 -9.80 2.85
C VAL A 501 -13.13 -10.40 1.65
N ARG A 502 -13.86 -11.18 0.86
CA ARG A 502 -13.35 -11.86 -0.35
C ARG A 502 -14.02 -11.29 -1.59
N PHE A 503 -13.20 -10.89 -2.55
CA PHE A 503 -13.65 -10.53 -3.89
C PHE A 503 -13.24 -11.65 -4.86
N SER A 504 -14.20 -12.17 -5.61
CA SER A 504 -13.97 -13.22 -6.59
C SER A 504 -14.64 -12.89 -7.91
N SER A 505 -14.03 -13.32 -8.99
CA SER A 505 -14.62 -13.36 -10.33
C SER A 505 -15.07 -14.80 -10.64
N PRO A 506 -16.10 -14.99 -11.48
CA PRO A 506 -16.53 -16.31 -11.91
C PRO A 506 -15.45 -17.15 -12.53
#